data_3f454f1b69ba1cce225abda8f31dc259
#
_entry.id   3f454f1b69ba1cce225abda8f31dc259
#
_cell.length_a   1.000
_cell.length_b   1.000
_cell.length_c   1.000
_cell.angle_alpha   90.00
_cell.angle_beta   90.00
_cell.angle_gamma   90.00
#
_symmetry.space_group_name_H-M   'P 1'
#
loop_
_entity.id
_entity.type
_entity.pdbx_description
1 polymer ?
#
loop_
_entity_poly.entity_id
_entity_poly.type
_entity_poly.pdbx_seq_one_letter_code
_entity_poly.pdbx_strand_id
1 'polypeptide(L)'
;MGATEVLVDGSEEGLVAPPTPWYATPLFVALVLLALALALTVRDCRRHKVSRWFDTLVFAAYALWGCVIFFLVFVSTHECTSPNYNALWLHPAYLLLAVLPWVAKARKVLTALHIINFVWLAASALLLATGVLSQELLLSFYVLMAVPMVRSFNYLYIHRLCNHEVVK
;
A
#
# COMPACT_ATOMS: atom_id res chain seq x y z
N MET A 1 -43.49 7.77 -33.00
CA MET A 1 -42.09 8.21 -33.31
C MET A 1 -41.54 8.83 -32.06
N GLY A 2 -40.74 8.10 -31.33
CA GLY A 2 -40.08 8.64 -30.11
C GLY A 2 -38.85 9.43 -30.53
N ALA A 3 -38.77 10.70 -30.12
CA ALA A 3 -37.56 11.49 -30.26
C ALA A 3 -36.48 10.88 -29.39
N THR A 4 -35.39 10.41 -29.98
CA THR A 4 -34.16 10.08 -29.28
C THR A 4 -33.51 11.39 -28.87
N GLU A 5 -33.69 11.76 -27.60
CA GLU A 5 -32.99 12.90 -27.01
C GLU A 5 -31.52 12.53 -26.83
N VAL A 6 -30.63 13.16 -27.56
CA VAL A 6 -29.18 13.05 -27.35
C VAL A 6 -28.88 13.84 -26.07
N LEU A 7 -28.71 13.15 -24.97
CA LEU A 7 -28.54 13.75 -23.63
C LEU A 7 -27.17 14.40 -23.42
N VAL A 8 -26.15 14.02 -24.16
CA VAL A 8 -24.82 14.67 -24.12
C VAL A 8 -24.15 14.48 -25.48
N ASP A 9 -23.88 15.58 -26.16
CA ASP A 9 -22.96 15.59 -27.29
C ASP A 9 -21.52 15.75 -26.74
N GLY A 10 -20.74 14.66 -26.77
CA GLY A 10 -19.36 14.65 -26.28
C GLY A 10 -18.36 15.41 -27.19
N SER A 11 -18.86 16.06 -28.24
CA SER A 11 -18.03 16.83 -29.20
C SER A 11 -17.75 18.27 -28.78
N GLU A 12 -18.28 18.73 -27.65
CA GLU A 12 -17.98 20.07 -27.14
C GLU A 12 -16.53 20.13 -26.62
N GLU A 13 -15.66 20.82 -27.33
CA GLU A 13 -14.25 21.06 -27.01
C GLU A 13 -13.99 21.66 -25.62
N GLY A 14 -15.02 22.11 -24.91
CA GLY A 14 -14.95 22.67 -23.55
C GLY A 14 -15.01 21.66 -22.40
N LEU A 15 -15.32 20.37 -22.67
CA LEU A 15 -15.49 19.34 -21.65
C LEU A 15 -14.26 18.44 -21.44
N VAL A 16 -13.22 18.60 -22.24
CA VAL A 16 -11.98 17.84 -22.07
C VAL A 16 -11.17 18.45 -20.93
N ALA A 17 -11.13 17.76 -19.81
CA ALA A 17 -10.29 18.17 -18.69
C ALA A 17 -8.81 18.32 -19.16
N PRO A 18 -8.11 19.36 -18.72
CA PRO A 18 -6.71 19.54 -19.09
C PRO A 18 -5.89 18.33 -18.66
N PRO A 19 -4.85 17.94 -19.41
CA PRO A 19 -4.04 16.77 -19.09
C PRO A 19 -3.42 16.92 -17.70
N THR A 20 -3.51 15.85 -16.90
CA THR A 20 -2.92 15.83 -15.56
C THR A 20 -1.42 16.09 -15.65
N PRO A 21 -0.87 17.10 -14.94
CA PRO A 21 0.56 17.36 -14.97
C PRO A 21 1.33 16.14 -14.43
N TRP A 22 2.51 15.87 -14.99
CA TRP A 22 3.31 14.67 -14.69
C TRP A 22 3.58 14.48 -13.19
N TYR A 23 3.76 15.58 -12.44
CA TYR A 23 4.01 15.56 -10.98
C TYR A 23 2.76 15.23 -10.15
N ALA A 24 1.58 15.32 -10.73
CA ALA A 24 0.32 14.95 -10.07
C ALA A 24 -0.16 13.54 -10.48
N THR A 25 0.63 12.82 -11.28
CA THR A 25 0.28 11.45 -11.65
C THR A 25 0.41 10.48 -10.46
N PRO A 26 -0.47 9.48 -10.33
CA PRO A 26 -0.38 8.47 -9.27
C PRO A 26 0.98 7.75 -9.24
N LEU A 27 1.59 7.54 -10.40
CA LEU A 27 2.90 6.90 -10.51
C LEU A 27 4.00 7.77 -9.90
N PHE A 28 4.00 9.09 -10.19
CA PHE A 28 5.00 10.00 -9.62
C PHE A 28 4.90 10.04 -8.10
N VAL A 29 3.69 10.18 -7.55
CA VAL A 29 3.47 10.18 -6.09
C VAL A 29 3.93 8.86 -5.46
N ALA A 30 3.62 7.73 -6.09
CA ALA A 30 4.05 6.41 -5.63
C ALA A 30 5.59 6.27 -5.62
N LEU A 31 6.26 6.75 -6.67
CA LEU A 31 7.73 6.75 -6.77
C LEU A 31 8.38 7.63 -5.72
N VAL A 32 7.84 8.82 -5.45
CA VAL A 32 8.33 9.70 -4.38
C VAL A 32 8.20 9.03 -3.01
N LEU A 33 7.07 8.39 -2.73
CA LEU A 33 6.85 7.68 -1.49
C LEU A 33 7.82 6.49 -1.34
N LEU A 34 8.03 5.72 -2.42
CA LEU A 34 8.99 4.61 -2.41
C LEU A 34 10.43 5.12 -2.22
N ALA A 35 10.83 6.19 -2.91
CA ALA A 35 12.16 6.80 -2.75
C ALA A 35 12.39 7.26 -1.31
N LEU A 36 11.40 7.89 -0.68
CA LEU A 36 11.46 8.28 0.72
C LEU A 36 11.57 7.05 1.65
N ALA A 37 10.79 6.00 1.40
CA ALA A 37 10.85 4.76 2.18
C ALA A 37 12.24 4.10 2.07
N LEU A 38 12.83 4.07 0.87
CA LEU A 38 14.18 3.53 0.64
C LEU A 38 15.25 4.39 1.33
N ALA A 39 15.20 5.72 1.19
CA ALA A 39 16.14 6.63 1.84
C ALA A 39 16.11 6.47 3.36
N LEU A 40 14.91 6.37 3.95
CA LEU A 40 14.76 6.14 5.38
C LEU A 40 15.22 4.73 5.78
N THR A 41 15.03 3.72 4.93
CA THR A 41 15.55 2.37 5.18
C THR A 41 17.08 2.36 5.22
N VAL A 42 17.75 3.02 4.26
CA VAL A 42 19.21 3.16 4.28
C VAL A 42 19.69 3.88 5.54
N ARG A 43 19.00 4.97 5.94
CA ARG A 43 19.30 5.70 7.18
C ARG A 43 19.12 4.81 8.41
N ASP A 44 18.04 4.05 8.46
CA ASP A 44 17.69 3.17 9.58
C ASP A 44 18.74 2.05 9.71
N CYS A 45 19.17 1.45 8.59
CA CYS A 45 20.24 0.45 8.56
C CYS A 45 21.56 1.01 9.07
N ARG A 46 21.94 2.23 8.67
CA ARG A 46 23.17 2.90 9.15
C ARG A 46 23.13 3.24 10.65
N ARG A 47 21.94 3.50 11.18
CA ARG A 47 21.74 3.87 12.59
C ARG A 47 21.33 2.68 13.47
N HIS A 48 21.14 1.50 12.90
CA HIS A 48 20.60 0.31 13.58
C HIS A 48 19.30 0.61 14.37
N LYS A 49 18.46 1.52 13.83
CA LYS A 49 17.26 1.98 14.52
C LYS A 49 16.14 2.28 13.53
N VAL A 50 14.98 1.65 13.73
CA VAL A 50 13.79 1.84 12.90
C VAL A 50 13.17 3.22 13.11
N SER A 51 12.77 3.87 12.02
CA SER A 51 12.04 5.15 12.01
C SER A 51 10.57 4.94 12.34
N ARG A 52 10.23 4.70 13.62
CA ARG A 52 8.88 4.33 14.07
C ARG A 52 7.79 5.31 13.63
N TRP A 53 8.04 6.62 13.70
CA TRP A 53 7.04 7.63 13.31
C TRP A 53 6.68 7.54 11.83
N PHE A 54 7.67 7.37 10.97
CA PHE A 54 7.42 7.20 9.55
C PHE A 54 6.62 5.92 9.27
N ASP A 55 7.01 4.81 9.89
CA ASP A 55 6.29 3.54 9.75
C ASP A 55 4.85 3.67 10.25
N THR A 56 4.64 4.31 11.40
CA THR A 56 3.29 4.56 11.92
C THR A 56 2.44 5.35 10.92
N LEU A 57 2.97 6.43 10.35
CA LEU A 57 2.22 7.24 9.38
C LEU A 57 1.91 6.46 8.11
N VAL A 58 2.89 5.74 7.57
CA VAL A 58 2.70 4.92 6.37
C VAL A 58 1.66 3.84 6.62
N PHE A 59 1.84 3.00 7.65
CA PHE A 59 0.91 1.91 7.93
C PHE A 59 -0.49 2.42 8.34
N ALA A 60 -0.60 3.55 9.02
CA ALA A 60 -1.89 4.18 9.32
C ALA A 60 -2.60 4.66 8.04
N ALA A 61 -1.89 5.29 7.10
CA ALA A 61 -2.45 5.68 5.82
C ALA A 61 -2.92 4.46 5.01
N TYR A 62 -2.13 3.38 4.96
CA TYR A 62 -2.55 2.13 4.30
C TYR A 62 -3.74 1.47 5.01
N ALA A 63 -3.81 1.52 6.34
CA ALA A 63 -4.96 1.03 7.11
C ALA A 63 -6.23 1.83 6.77
N LEU A 64 -6.13 3.15 6.70
CA LEU A 64 -7.25 4.03 6.37
C LEU A 64 -7.82 3.70 4.97
N TRP A 65 -6.95 3.64 3.96
CA TRP A 65 -7.35 3.24 2.61
C TRP A 65 -7.85 1.80 2.57
N GLY A 66 -7.24 0.90 3.35
CA GLY A 66 -7.70 -0.47 3.54
C GLY A 66 -9.12 -0.55 4.10
N CYS A 67 -9.47 0.30 5.07
CA CYS A 67 -10.84 0.40 5.58
C CYS A 67 -11.83 0.86 4.51
N VAL A 68 -11.43 1.85 3.68
CA VAL A 68 -12.28 2.31 2.58
C VAL A 68 -12.52 1.19 1.56
N ILE A 69 -11.46 0.52 1.11
CA ILE A 69 -11.59 -0.60 0.17
C ILE A 69 -12.41 -1.74 0.76
N PHE A 70 -12.16 -2.10 2.02
CA PHE A 70 -12.92 -3.14 2.72
C PHE A 70 -14.41 -2.80 2.78
N PHE A 71 -14.74 -1.56 3.13
CA PHE A 71 -16.12 -1.08 3.15
C PHE A 71 -16.77 -1.20 1.76
N LEU A 72 -16.08 -0.74 0.70
CA LEU A 72 -16.59 -0.79 -0.67
C LEU A 72 -16.82 -2.21 -1.17
N VAL A 73 -15.95 -3.15 -0.80
CA VAL A 73 -16.02 -4.55 -1.30
C VAL A 73 -17.02 -5.39 -0.52
N PHE A 74 -17.10 -5.23 0.81
CA PHE A 74 -17.82 -6.15 1.68
C PHE A 74 -19.09 -5.58 2.31
N VAL A 75 -19.24 -4.25 2.37
CA VAL A 75 -20.36 -3.59 3.05
C VAL A 75 -21.24 -2.83 2.06
N SER A 76 -20.63 -2.20 1.05
CA SER A 76 -21.37 -1.45 0.04
C SER A 76 -22.12 -2.40 -0.91
N THR A 77 -23.33 -2.01 -1.29
CA THR A 77 -24.16 -2.73 -2.27
C THR A 77 -23.79 -2.40 -3.73
N HIS A 78 -22.72 -1.65 -3.97
CA HIS A 78 -22.32 -1.28 -5.33
C HIS A 78 -21.63 -2.44 -6.04
N GLU A 79 -22.35 -3.12 -6.93
CA GLU A 79 -21.86 -4.24 -7.75
C GLU A 79 -20.63 -3.88 -8.59
N CYS A 80 -20.53 -2.60 -9.03
CA CYS A 80 -19.41 -2.12 -9.84
C CYS A 80 -18.04 -2.11 -9.10
N THR A 81 -18.03 -2.28 -7.77
CA THR A 81 -16.80 -2.29 -6.97
C THR A 81 -16.31 -3.69 -6.61
N SER A 82 -17.03 -4.76 -7.04
CA SER A 82 -16.70 -6.14 -6.74
C SER A 82 -16.58 -6.96 -8.04
N PRO A 83 -15.55 -7.83 -8.19
CA PRO A 83 -14.45 -8.07 -7.26
C PRO A 83 -13.37 -6.97 -7.35
N ASN A 84 -12.81 -6.56 -6.21
CA ASN A 84 -11.72 -5.60 -6.16
C ASN A 84 -10.53 -6.18 -5.40
N TYR A 85 -9.56 -6.69 -6.12
CA TYR A 85 -8.38 -7.34 -5.56
C TYR A 85 -7.38 -6.37 -4.89
N ASN A 86 -7.66 -5.05 -4.92
CA ASN A 86 -6.93 -4.12 -4.06
C ASN A 86 -7.13 -4.44 -2.56
N ALA A 87 -8.22 -5.09 -2.17
CA ALA A 87 -8.43 -5.58 -0.81
C ALA A 87 -7.37 -6.58 -0.33
N LEU A 88 -6.64 -7.24 -1.24
CA LEU A 88 -5.56 -8.16 -0.87
C LEU A 88 -4.37 -7.43 -0.27
N TRP A 89 -4.01 -6.28 -0.82
CA TRP A 89 -2.82 -5.55 -0.39
C TRP A 89 -3.12 -4.27 0.39
N LEU A 90 -4.35 -3.72 0.27
CA LEU A 90 -4.87 -2.64 1.11
C LEU A 90 -5.92 -3.21 2.07
N HIS A 91 -5.54 -3.41 3.32
CA HIS A 91 -6.43 -4.00 4.32
C HIS A 91 -6.31 -3.32 5.68
N PRO A 92 -7.38 -3.31 6.50
CA PRO A 92 -7.41 -2.63 7.80
C PRO A 92 -6.35 -3.14 8.79
N ALA A 93 -5.84 -4.36 8.63
CA ALA A 93 -4.86 -4.97 9.54
C ALA A 93 -3.52 -4.20 9.60
N TYR A 94 -3.23 -3.30 8.65
CA TYR A 94 -2.11 -2.37 8.76
C TYR A 94 -2.15 -1.50 10.02
N LEU A 95 -3.32 -1.30 10.61
CA LEU A 95 -3.46 -0.59 11.88
C LEU A 95 -2.63 -1.25 13.00
N LEU A 96 -2.52 -2.59 12.98
CA LEU A 96 -1.68 -3.30 13.94
C LEU A 96 -0.20 -2.95 13.77
N LEU A 97 0.29 -2.83 12.51
CA LEU A 97 1.66 -2.44 12.20
C LEU A 97 1.94 -0.96 12.54
N ALA A 98 0.90 -0.11 12.55
CA ALA A 98 1.01 1.29 12.95
C ALA A 98 1.08 1.44 14.49
N VAL A 99 0.31 0.66 15.24
CA VAL A 99 0.13 0.84 16.69
C VAL A 99 1.12 0.01 17.53
N LEU A 100 1.34 -1.25 17.17
CA LEU A 100 2.14 -2.18 17.97
C LEU A 100 3.63 -1.79 18.15
N PRO A 101 4.28 -1.01 17.27
CA PRO A 101 5.64 -0.50 17.54
C PRO A 101 5.78 0.32 18.82
N TRP A 102 4.66 0.84 19.34
CA TRP A 102 4.60 1.64 20.57
C TRP A 102 4.34 0.80 21.83
N VAL A 103 4.03 -0.50 21.66
CA VAL A 103 3.72 -1.42 22.75
C VAL A 103 4.93 -2.32 23.02
N ALA A 104 5.65 -2.06 24.11
CA ALA A 104 6.90 -2.75 24.45
C ALA A 104 6.77 -4.29 24.49
N LYS A 105 5.64 -4.81 24.98
CA LYS A 105 5.38 -6.26 25.11
C LYS A 105 4.99 -6.94 23.80
N ALA A 106 4.67 -6.18 22.74
CA ALA A 106 4.16 -6.71 21.47
C ALA A 106 5.26 -7.12 20.46
N ARG A 107 6.54 -7.08 20.84
CA ARG A 107 7.68 -7.27 19.93
C ARG A 107 7.60 -8.57 19.11
N LYS A 108 7.26 -9.69 19.74
CA LYS A 108 7.15 -11.00 19.05
C LYS A 108 6.00 -10.99 18.04
N VAL A 109 4.85 -10.45 18.45
CA VAL A 109 3.67 -10.32 17.57
C VAL A 109 3.97 -9.40 16.42
N LEU A 110 4.60 -8.26 16.65
CA LEU A 110 4.99 -7.31 15.62
C LEU A 110 5.97 -7.94 14.60
N THR A 111 6.94 -8.73 15.05
CA THR A 111 7.86 -9.46 14.15
C THR A 111 7.08 -10.44 13.27
N ALA A 112 6.16 -11.23 13.86
CA ALA A 112 5.33 -12.16 13.09
C ALA A 112 4.46 -11.42 12.06
N LEU A 113 3.85 -10.30 12.44
CA LEU A 113 3.05 -9.47 11.54
C LEU A 113 3.86 -8.90 10.37
N HIS A 114 5.10 -8.46 10.59
CA HIS A 114 5.97 -8.00 9.49
C HIS A 114 6.36 -9.14 8.54
N ILE A 115 6.59 -10.36 9.05
CA ILE A 115 6.84 -11.55 8.22
C ILE A 115 5.60 -11.86 7.37
N ILE A 116 4.43 -11.95 8.01
CA ILE A 116 3.16 -12.22 7.32
C ILE A 116 2.90 -11.15 6.26
N ASN A 117 3.03 -9.89 6.62
CA ASN A 117 2.82 -8.77 5.69
C ASN A 117 3.74 -8.85 4.46
N PHE A 118 5.04 -9.12 4.69
CA PHE A 118 6.02 -9.24 3.60
C PHE A 118 5.66 -10.39 2.64
N VAL A 119 5.41 -11.58 3.18
CA VAL A 119 5.06 -12.77 2.39
C VAL A 119 3.73 -12.58 1.67
N TRP A 120 2.73 -12.03 2.36
CA TRP A 120 1.41 -11.77 1.80
C TRP A 120 1.45 -10.78 0.63
N LEU A 121 2.18 -9.68 0.77
CA LEU A 121 2.35 -8.69 -0.30
C LEU A 121 3.11 -9.26 -1.49
N ALA A 122 4.16 -10.05 -1.26
CA ALA A 122 4.90 -10.71 -2.33
C ALA A 122 4.00 -11.69 -3.11
N ALA A 123 3.21 -12.49 -2.40
CA ALA A 123 2.26 -13.41 -3.01
C ALA A 123 1.16 -12.67 -3.78
N SER A 124 0.59 -11.60 -3.21
CA SER A 124 -0.43 -10.78 -3.86
C SER A 124 0.10 -10.13 -5.14
N ALA A 125 1.31 -9.55 -5.09
CA ALA A 125 1.94 -8.96 -6.26
C ALA A 125 2.19 -10.00 -7.36
N LEU A 126 2.62 -11.20 -7.00
CA LEU A 126 2.85 -12.29 -7.96
C LEU A 126 1.52 -12.75 -8.60
N LEU A 127 0.48 -12.99 -7.81
CA LEU A 127 -0.83 -13.42 -8.32
C LEU A 127 -1.45 -12.40 -9.28
N LEU A 128 -1.30 -11.11 -8.97
CA LEU A 128 -1.78 -10.03 -9.84
C LEU A 128 -0.92 -9.88 -11.10
N ALA A 129 0.41 -9.97 -10.97
CA ALA A 129 1.32 -9.81 -12.11
C ALA A 129 1.27 -10.99 -13.10
N THR A 130 0.95 -12.20 -12.62
CA THR A 130 0.81 -13.39 -13.48
C THR A 130 -0.55 -13.52 -14.15
N GLY A 131 -1.50 -12.61 -13.86
CA GLY A 131 -2.86 -12.67 -14.43
C GLY A 131 -3.74 -13.81 -13.87
N VAL A 132 -3.31 -14.50 -12.82
CA VAL A 132 -4.13 -15.49 -12.11
C VAL A 132 -5.39 -14.83 -11.55
N LEU A 133 -5.26 -13.59 -11.11
CA LEU A 133 -6.39 -12.74 -10.76
C LEU A 133 -6.71 -11.83 -11.94
N SER A 134 -7.97 -11.76 -12.33
CA SER A 134 -8.44 -11.10 -13.55
C SER A 134 -8.45 -9.56 -13.49
N GLN A 135 -7.74 -8.97 -12.55
CA GLN A 135 -7.64 -7.51 -12.42
C GLN A 135 -6.26 -7.02 -12.86
N GLU A 136 -6.25 -6.22 -13.91
CA GLU A 136 -5.04 -5.49 -14.31
C GLU A 136 -4.82 -4.30 -13.37
N LEU A 137 -3.66 -4.26 -12.73
CA LEU A 137 -3.26 -3.14 -11.90
C LEU A 137 -2.32 -2.20 -12.66
N LEU A 138 -2.52 -0.91 -12.47
CA LEU A 138 -1.57 0.10 -12.93
C LEU A 138 -0.23 -0.08 -12.21
N LEU A 139 0.87 0.23 -12.89
CA LEU A 139 2.23 0.16 -12.34
C LEU A 139 2.37 0.90 -11.00
N SER A 140 1.65 2.01 -10.83
CA SER A 140 1.62 2.78 -9.58
C SER A 140 1.21 1.94 -8.36
N PHE A 141 0.31 0.98 -8.50
CA PHE A 141 -0.11 0.12 -7.40
C PHE A 141 0.98 -0.87 -6.99
N TYR A 142 1.73 -1.44 -7.95
CA TYR A 142 2.89 -2.29 -7.64
C TYR A 142 3.98 -1.49 -6.90
N VAL A 143 4.22 -0.24 -7.32
CA VAL A 143 5.15 0.66 -6.63
C VAL A 143 4.67 0.96 -5.21
N LEU A 144 3.36 1.21 -5.02
CA LEU A 144 2.78 1.39 -3.69
C LEU A 144 2.90 0.12 -2.83
N MET A 145 2.67 -1.09 -3.39
CA MET A 145 2.85 -2.35 -2.65
C MET A 145 4.30 -2.54 -2.17
N ALA A 146 5.29 -2.04 -2.94
CA ALA A 146 6.70 -2.12 -2.55
C ALA A 146 7.02 -1.31 -1.29
N VAL A 147 6.29 -0.23 -1.00
CA VAL A 147 6.54 0.63 0.19
C VAL A 147 6.41 -0.15 1.50
N PRO A 148 5.26 -0.77 1.84
CA PRO A 148 5.11 -1.55 3.07
C PRO A 148 5.98 -2.82 3.06
N MET A 149 6.32 -3.39 1.88
CA MET A 149 7.29 -4.48 1.80
C MET A 149 8.68 -4.04 2.25
N VAL A 150 9.19 -2.93 1.73
CA VAL A 150 10.49 -2.35 2.10
C VAL A 150 10.53 -2.02 3.59
N ARG A 151 9.46 -1.45 4.14
CA ARG A 151 9.40 -1.10 5.56
C ARG A 151 9.33 -2.35 6.47
N SER A 152 8.58 -3.38 6.06
CA SER A 152 8.56 -4.67 6.78
C SER A 152 9.92 -5.37 6.73
N PHE A 153 10.58 -5.39 5.57
CA PHE A 153 11.94 -5.92 5.45
C PHE A 153 12.93 -5.15 6.34
N ASN A 154 12.88 -3.81 6.33
CA ASN A 154 13.73 -2.98 7.18
C ASN A 154 13.59 -3.32 8.68
N TYR A 155 12.34 -3.45 9.15
CA TYR A 155 12.06 -3.84 10.53
C TYR A 155 12.69 -5.20 10.87
N LEU A 156 12.47 -6.22 10.02
CA LEU A 156 12.98 -7.57 10.21
C LEU A 156 14.51 -7.62 10.18
N TYR A 157 15.13 -6.90 9.25
CA TYR A 157 16.58 -6.84 9.10
C TYR A 157 17.25 -6.23 10.33
N ILE A 158 16.79 -5.07 10.77
CA ILE A 158 17.35 -4.38 11.95
C ILE A 158 17.14 -5.23 13.22
N HIS A 159 15.97 -5.85 13.33
CA HIS A 159 15.67 -6.68 14.50
C HIS A 159 16.53 -7.94 14.56
N ARG A 160 16.86 -8.56 13.42
CA ARG A 160 17.77 -9.69 13.34
C ARG A 160 19.19 -9.31 13.72
N LEU A 161 19.68 -8.15 13.25
CA LEU A 161 21.02 -7.65 13.61
C LEU A 161 21.16 -7.42 15.11
N CYS A 162 20.20 -6.71 15.73
CA CYS A 162 20.24 -6.45 17.17
C CYS A 162 20.18 -7.73 18.02
N ASN A 163 19.53 -8.78 17.55
CA ASN A 163 19.51 -10.05 18.28
C ASN A 163 20.85 -10.81 18.17
N HIS A 164 21.61 -10.63 17.11
CA HIS A 164 22.93 -11.28 16.94
C HIS A 164 24.04 -10.61 17.78
N GLU A 165 23.93 -9.31 18.05
CA GLU A 165 24.91 -8.58 18.89
C GLU A 165 24.76 -8.87 20.37
N VAL A 166 23.55 -9.26 20.83
CA VAL A 166 23.27 -9.59 22.23
C VAL A 166 23.75 -11.02 22.61
N VAL A 167 24.02 -11.86 21.61
CA VAL A 167 24.45 -13.28 21.80
C VAL A 167 25.98 -13.44 21.74
N LYS A 168 26.72 -12.38 21.44
CA LYS A 168 28.20 -12.34 21.53
C LYS A 168 28.62 -11.66 22.83
#